data_2a607809998029873a6c3ad2e995d4e5
#
_entry.id   2a607809998029873a6c3ad2e995d4e5
#
_cell.length_a   1.000
_cell.length_b   1.000
_cell.length_c   1.000
_cell.angle_alpha   90.00
_cell.angle_beta   90.00
_cell.angle_gamma   90.00
#
_symmetry.space_group_name_H-M   'P 1'
#
loop_
_entity.id
_entity.type
_entity.pdbx_description
1 polymer ?
#
loop_
_entity_poly.entity_id
_entity_poly.type
_entity_poly.pdbx_seq_one_letter_code
_entity_poly.pdbx_strand_id
1 'polypeptide(L)'
;MDATRFKIYSLMVVKNEADVIAASLVDACRWSDKIIVIDNGSTDGSAEAIESEFPEVTMIRFPENTGFTGAVNEGIRASEGMDYVILLNNDTSAESDFVKELVRAIGKNENIFSAQAKMLKMDDETLMDDAGDFYCAFGWAFARGKGRPASAYMRPREIFSSCAGAAIYSMRILKEIGLFDENHFAYLEDTDIGWRARIRGCVNVFAPRAKVLHVGSATSGSVYNLFKVLNTSRNSIYLVYKNMPAGQIILNLPFLVFGFTVKAVFFAKKGFGKEYLTGLVNGFKMCRKGREEGKKVLYDSRNLPHYFRIQCELWVNCLRRLIG
;
A
#
# COMPACT_ATOMS: atom_id res chain seq x y z
N MET A 1 -6.54 7.90 24.51
CA MET A 1 -5.75 6.67 24.67
C MET A 1 -4.29 7.11 24.74
N ASP A 2 -3.59 6.64 25.71
CA ASP A 2 -2.17 6.95 25.89
C ASP A 2 -1.36 6.08 24.91
N ALA A 3 -0.58 6.69 24.02
CA ALA A 3 0.23 5.98 23.03
C ALA A 3 1.31 5.09 23.67
N THR A 4 1.66 5.36 24.94
CA THR A 4 2.65 4.59 25.71
C THR A 4 2.20 3.17 26.04
N ARG A 5 0.95 2.79 25.77
CA ARG A 5 0.39 1.45 26.04
C ARG A 5 0.70 0.42 24.97
N PHE A 6 1.05 0.84 23.74
CA PHE A 6 1.24 -0.07 22.60
C PHE A 6 2.71 -0.15 22.20
N LYS A 7 3.15 -1.35 21.78
CA LYS A 7 4.47 -1.58 21.22
C LYS A 7 4.41 -1.42 19.69
N ILE A 8 5.21 -0.49 19.16
CA ILE A 8 5.14 -0.08 17.76
C ILE A 8 6.55 0.00 17.17
N TYR A 9 6.73 -0.64 16.03
CA TYR A 9 7.93 -0.48 15.21
C TYR A 9 7.60 0.25 13.91
N SER A 10 8.49 1.14 13.49
CA SER A 10 8.45 1.78 12.18
C SER A 10 9.38 1.07 11.21
N LEU A 11 8.88 0.73 10.04
CA LEU A 11 9.59 0.02 8.98
C LEU A 11 9.78 0.95 7.78
N MET A 12 11.02 1.07 7.31
CA MET A 12 11.36 1.80 6.09
C MET A 12 12.10 0.86 5.14
N VAL A 13 11.70 0.83 3.87
CA VAL A 13 12.41 0.11 2.82
C VAL A 13 13.23 1.11 2.02
N VAL A 14 14.50 0.81 1.81
CA VAL A 14 15.46 1.68 1.12
C VAL A 14 16.06 0.95 -0.06
N LYS A 15 16.25 1.66 -1.17
CA LYS A 15 17.05 1.20 -2.31
C LYS A 15 17.60 2.36 -3.11
N ASN A 16 18.92 2.59 -2.98
CA ASN A 16 19.65 3.65 -3.69
C ASN A 16 19.04 5.05 -3.45
N GLU A 17 18.95 5.46 -2.18
CA GLU A 17 18.29 6.71 -1.76
C GLU A 17 19.07 7.42 -0.64
N ALA A 18 20.41 7.36 -0.69
CA ALA A 18 21.30 7.96 0.31
C ALA A 18 20.96 9.44 0.59
N ASP A 19 20.62 10.19 -0.46
CA ASP A 19 20.36 11.63 -0.35
C ASP A 19 19.02 12.01 0.33
N VAL A 20 18.09 11.06 0.43
CA VAL A 20 16.70 11.34 0.85
C VAL A 20 16.38 10.78 2.22
N ILE A 21 16.95 9.62 2.56
CA ILE A 21 16.56 8.84 3.73
C ILE A 21 16.87 9.52 5.07
N ALA A 22 17.94 10.29 5.15
CA ALA A 22 18.38 10.93 6.38
C ALA A 22 17.29 11.81 7.01
N ALA A 23 16.58 12.61 6.20
CA ALA A 23 15.51 13.48 6.70
C ALA A 23 14.35 12.67 7.29
N SER A 24 13.93 11.60 6.63
CA SER A 24 12.84 10.74 7.10
C SER A 24 13.22 9.97 8.37
N LEU A 25 14.48 9.56 8.52
CA LEU A 25 14.98 8.90 9.71
C LEU A 25 15.06 9.84 10.91
N VAL A 26 15.52 11.09 10.72
CA VAL A 26 15.52 12.11 11.79
C VAL A 26 14.12 12.29 12.37
N ASP A 27 13.10 12.35 11.53
CA ASP A 27 11.72 12.46 11.99
C ASP A 27 11.26 11.17 12.69
N ALA A 28 11.55 10.01 12.13
CA ALA A 28 11.15 8.72 12.67
C ALA A 28 11.77 8.45 14.05
N CYS A 29 13.06 8.81 14.27
CA CYS A 29 13.75 8.65 15.55
C CYS A 29 13.12 9.47 16.70
N ARG A 30 12.34 10.50 16.39
CA ARG A 30 11.70 11.35 17.40
C ARG A 30 10.48 10.72 18.08
N TRP A 31 9.83 9.74 17.44
CA TRP A 31 8.53 9.26 17.91
C TRP A 31 8.29 7.75 17.76
N SER A 32 9.26 6.98 17.27
CA SER A 32 9.18 5.51 17.22
C SER A 32 9.97 4.87 18.36
N ASP A 33 9.40 3.83 18.98
CA ASP A 33 10.11 3.04 20.00
C ASP A 33 11.32 2.31 19.40
N LYS A 34 11.18 1.89 18.15
CA LYS A 34 12.24 1.28 17.36
C LYS A 34 11.98 1.48 15.87
N ILE A 35 13.07 1.72 15.15
CA ILE A 35 13.06 1.81 13.69
C ILE A 35 13.80 0.60 13.13
N ILE A 36 13.20 -0.03 12.13
CA ILE A 36 13.85 -1.04 11.31
C ILE A 36 13.92 -0.51 9.88
N VAL A 37 15.12 -0.38 9.37
CA VAL A 37 15.38 -0.05 7.98
C VAL A 37 15.74 -1.33 7.25
N ILE A 38 15.12 -1.55 6.12
CA ILE A 38 15.36 -2.70 5.26
C ILE A 38 16.05 -2.20 3.99
N ASP A 39 17.36 -2.40 3.92
CA ASP A 39 18.13 -2.14 2.70
C ASP A 39 17.88 -3.26 1.70
N ASN A 40 17.21 -2.93 0.61
CA ASN A 40 16.78 -3.86 -0.41
C ASN A 40 17.80 -3.98 -1.56
N GLY A 41 19.08 -4.16 -1.20
CA GLY A 41 20.19 -4.35 -2.13
C GLY A 41 20.65 -3.03 -2.76
N SER A 42 20.91 -2.00 -1.95
CA SER A 42 21.52 -0.74 -2.40
C SER A 42 22.99 -0.92 -2.79
N THR A 43 23.43 -0.08 -3.72
CA THR A 43 24.81 -0.11 -4.27
C THR A 43 25.44 1.29 -4.31
N ASP A 44 24.79 2.28 -3.71
CA ASP A 44 25.17 3.71 -3.73
C ASP A 44 25.76 4.22 -2.40
N GLY A 45 25.97 3.33 -1.42
CA GLY A 45 26.42 3.69 -0.08
C GLY A 45 25.29 4.07 0.90
N SER A 46 24.01 3.94 0.51
CA SER A 46 22.86 4.25 1.39
C SER A 46 22.93 3.49 2.71
N ALA A 47 23.24 2.19 2.68
CA ALA A 47 23.25 1.37 3.86
C ALA A 47 24.37 1.76 4.84
N GLU A 48 25.57 2.03 4.32
CA GLU A 48 26.74 2.46 5.10
C GLU A 48 26.49 3.84 5.74
N ALA A 49 25.87 4.75 4.99
CA ALA A 49 25.50 6.08 5.51
C ALA A 49 24.51 5.96 6.69
N ILE A 50 23.46 5.15 6.56
CA ILE A 50 22.46 4.94 7.61
C ILE A 50 23.10 4.34 8.87
N GLU A 51 23.93 3.29 8.73
CA GLU A 51 24.60 2.64 9.86
C GLU A 51 25.55 3.60 10.60
N SER A 52 26.19 4.52 9.86
CA SER A 52 27.10 5.52 10.43
C SER A 52 26.37 6.66 11.14
N GLU A 53 25.29 7.17 10.55
CA GLU A 53 24.59 8.37 11.03
C GLU A 53 23.48 8.06 12.04
N PHE A 54 22.90 6.85 11.99
CA PHE A 54 21.77 6.41 12.82
C PHE A 54 22.05 5.05 13.50
N PRO A 55 23.03 4.97 14.42
CA PRO A 55 23.44 3.71 15.05
C PRO A 55 22.35 3.06 15.90
N GLU A 56 21.30 3.79 16.30
CA GLU A 56 20.13 3.29 17.02
C GLU A 56 19.14 2.53 16.13
N VAL A 57 19.23 2.66 14.80
CA VAL A 57 18.34 2.01 13.86
C VAL A 57 18.76 0.55 13.67
N THR A 58 17.78 -0.34 13.64
CA THR A 58 18.05 -1.74 13.29
C THR A 58 18.06 -1.89 11.77
N MET A 59 19.21 -2.26 11.21
CA MET A 59 19.36 -2.49 9.78
C MET A 59 19.18 -3.97 9.42
N ILE A 60 18.38 -4.26 8.38
CA ILE A 60 18.29 -5.56 7.71
C ILE A 60 18.75 -5.36 6.26
N ARG A 61 19.78 -6.09 5.83
CA ARG A 61 20.36 -5.95 4.50
C ARG A 61 20.05 -7.16 3.62
N PHE A 62 19.56 -6.90 2.42
CA PHE A 62 19.44 -7.92 1.37
C PHE A 62 20.57 -7.78 0.36
N PRO A 63 21.11 -8.91 -0.17
CA PRO A 63 22.13 -8.87 -1.20
C PRO A 63 21.61 -8.39 -2.56
N GLU A 64 20.30 -8.49 -2.78
CA GLU A 64 19.63 -8.12 -4.03
C GLU A 64 18.22 -7.59 -3.77
N ASN A 65 17.64 -6.95 -4.78
CA ASN A 65 16.28 -6.39 -4.70
C ASN A 65 15.22 -7.49 -4.70
N THR A 66 14.61 -7.73 -3.55
CA THR A 66 13.51 -8.70 -3.34
C THR A 66 12.12 -8.14 -3.64
N GLY A 67 12.04 -6.92 -4.14
CA GLY A 67 10.79 -6.16 -4.27
C GLY A 67 10.35 -5.52 -2.95
N PHE A 68 9.41 -4.61 -3.04
CA PHE A 68 8.86 -3.93 -1.86
C PHE A 68 8.23 -4.95 -0.88
N THR A 69 7.46 -5.90 -1.40
CA THR A 69 6.76 -6.91 -0.60
C THR A 69 7.69 -7.84 0.17
N GLY A 70 8.79 -8.28 -0.45
CA GLY A 70 9.79 -9.12 0.21
C GLY A 70 10.46 -8.37 1.37
N ALA A 71 10.90 -7.15 1.11
CA ALA A 71 11.53 -6.30 2.12
C ALA A 71 10.61 -5.98 3.30
N VAL A 72 9.37 -5.54 3.02
CA VAL A 72 8.38 -5.25 4.07
C VAL A 72 8.05 -6.48 4.91
N ASN A 73 7.91 -7.64 4.30
CA ASN A 73 7.62 -8.87 5.03
C ASN A 73 8.72 -9.24 6.03
N GLU A 74 9.98 -9.02 5.68
CA GLU A 74 11.08 -9.28 6.62
C GLU A 74 11.06 -8.32 7.81
N GLY A 75 10.81 -7.03 7.55
CA GLY A 75 10.60 -6.06 8.61
C GLY A 75 9.44 -6.42 9.54
N ILE A 76 8.32 -6.91 8.98
CA ILE A 76 7.17 -7.38 9.77
C ILE A 76 7.54 -8.61 10.62
N ARG A 77 8.30 -9.56 10.06
CA ARG A 77 8.79 -10.74 10.83
C ARG A 77 9.71 -10.30 11.99
N ALA A 78 10.61 -9.36 11.71
CA ALA A 78 11.49 -8.79 12.74
C ALA A 78 10.73 -7.98 13.82
N SER A 79 9.48 -7.65 13.56
CA SER A 79 8.57 -6.95 14.49
C SER A 79 7.67 -7.91 15.28
N GLU A 80 8.02 -9.17 15.40
CA GLU A 80 7.24 -10.13 16.18
C GLU A 80 7.12 -9.70 17.65
N GLY A 81 5.92 -9.83 18.21
CA GLY A 81 5.64 -9.38 19.59
C GLY A 81 5.21 -7.92 19.71
N MET A 82 5.15 -7.18 18.58
CA MET A 82 4.57 -5.84 18.52
C MET A 82 3.05 -5.89 18.35
N ASP A 83 2.37 -4.84 18.80
CA ASP A 83 0.93 -4.66 18.58
C ASP A 83 0.65 -4.14 17.18
N TYR A 84 1.50 -3.23 16.71
CA TYR A 84 1.37 -2.56 15.42
C TYR A 84 2.73 -2.40 14.73
N VAL A 85 2.69 -2.29 13.41
CA VAL A 85 3.80 -1.82 12.59
C VAL A 85 3.36 -0.61 11.77
N ILE A 86 4.24 0.36 11.63
CA ILE A 86 4.07 1.49 10.72
C ILE A 86 4.94 1.23 9.50
N LEU A 87 4.36 1.30 8.31
CA LEU A 87 5.12 1.38 7.06
C LEU A 87 5.22 2.84 6.67
N LEU A 88 6.43 3.30 6.43
CA LEU A 88 6.72 4.68 6.09
C LEU A 88 7.74 4.71 4.94
N ASN A 89 7.41 5.44 3.89
CA ASN A 89 8.36 5.68 2.80
C ASN A 89 9.49 6.59 3.27
N ASN A 90 10.65 6.38 2.71
CA ASN A 90 11.87 7.13 2.99
C ASN A 90 11.91 8.53 2.35
N ASP A 91 10.98 8.87 1.47
CA ASP A 91 10.79 10.18 0.85
C ASP A 91 9.64 10.98 1.51
N THR A 92 9.51 10.83 2.84
CA THR A 92 8.45 11.47 3.63
C THR A 92 9.02 12.32 4.76
N SER A 93 8.24 13.34 5.19
CA SER A 93 8.47 14.08 6.43
C SER A 93 7.18 14.08 7.25
N ALA A 94 7.25 13.57 8.49
CA ALA A 94 6.09 13.34 9.33
C ALA A 94 5.96 14.42 10.43
N GLU A 95 4.73 14.90 10.66
CA GLU A 95 4.45 15.80 11.78
C GLU A 95 4.69 15.10 13.15
N SER A 96 5.03 15.86 14.18
CA SER A 96 5.35 15.36 15.53
C SER A 96 4.28 14.46 16.17
N ASP A 97 3.00 14.64 15.79
CA ASP A 97 1.85 13.89 16.28
C ASP A 97 1.51 12.66 15.43
N PHE A 98 2.27 12.40 14.38
CA PHE A 98 1.97 11.40 13.35
C PHE A 98 1.65 10.02 13.93
N VAL A 99 2.55 9.43 14.72
CA VAL A 99 2.34 8.11 15.33
C VAL A 99 1.17 8.12 16.30
N LYS A 100 1.09 9.13 17.15
CA LYS A 100 0.01 9.28 18.13
C LYS A 100 -1.38 9.29 17.47
N GLU A 101 -1.53 10.01 16.36
CA GLU A 101 -2.79 10.10 15.65
C GLU A 101 -3.10 8.83 14.83
N LEU A 102 -2.09 8.11 14.31
CA LEU A 102 -2.27 6.78 13.73
C LEU A 102 -2.74 5.76 14.77
N VAL A 103 -2.07 5.70 15.91
CA VAL A 103 -2.46 4.82 17.04
C VAL A 103 -3.88 5.14 17.52
N ARG A 104 -4.22 6.42 17.62
CA ARG A 104 -5.58 6.85 17.98
C ARG A 104 -6.62 6.39 16.96
N ALA A 105 -6.27 6.39 15.68
CA ALA A 105 -7.17 5.97 14.62
C ALA A 105 -7.39 4.46 14.62
N ILE A 106 -6.31 3.66 14.68
CA ILE A 106 -6.39 2.19 14.64
C ILE A 106 -6.96 1.62 15.95
N GLY A 107 -6.68 2.24 17.09
CA GLY A 107 -7.12 1.79 18.41
C GLY A 107 -8.61 2.05 18.70
N LYS A 108 -9.38 2.65 17.80
CA LYS A 108 -10.82 2.91 17.99
C LYS A 108 -11.66 1.65 18.02
N ASN A 109 -11.27 0.65 17.25
CA ASN A 109 -12.00 -0.60 17.14
C ASN A 109 -11.01 -1.72 16.76
N GLU A 110 -11.13 -2.88 17.38
CA GLU A 110 -10.28 -4.05 17.14
C GLU A 110 -10.36 -4.59 15.70
N ASN A 111 -11.46 -4.29 14.99
CA ASN A 111 -11.61 -4.69 13.60
C ASN A 111 -10.91 -3.73 12.59
N ILE A 112 -10.28 -2.65 13.07
CA ILE A 112 -9.49 -1.81 12.18
C ILE A 112 -8.17 -2.52 11.89
N PHE A 113 -7.98 -2.88 10.63
CA PHE A 113 -6.77 -3.53 10.14
C PHE A 113 -5.64 -2.53 9.93
N SER A 114 -5.95 -1.43 9.24
CA SER A 114 -4.97 -0.40 8.95
C SER A 114 -5.54 1.01 9.05
N ALA A 115 -4.67 1.97 9.36
CA ALA A 115 -5.01 3.39 9.32
C ALA A 115 -3.95 4.13 8.50
N GLN A 116 -4.40 4.81 7.43
CA GLN A 116 -3.53 5.61 6.58
C GLN A 116 -3.50 7.06 7.02
N ALA A 117 -2.31 7.63 7.04
CA ALA A 117 -2.10 9.05 7.26
C ALA A 117 -2.66 9.91 6.13
N LYS A 118 -2.84 11.18 6.42
CA LYS A 118 -3.09 12.24 5.45
C LYS A 118 -1.76 12.59 4.77
N MET A 119 -1.55 12.07 3.55
CA MET A 119 -0.36 12.37 2.78
C MET A 119 -0.60 13.63 1.97
N LEU A 120 0.23 14.64 2.20
CA LEU A 120 0.23 15.91 1.50
C LEU A 120 1.40 15.94 0.53
N LYS A 121 1.28 16.73 -0.54
CA LYS A 121 2.43 16.92 -1.41
C LYS A 121 3.49 17.76 -0.71
N MET A 122 4.76 17.37 -0.83
CA MET A 122 5.86 18.10 -0.22
C MET A 122 6.12 19.47 -0.89
N ASP A 123 5.84 19.57 -2.19
CA ASP A 123 5.96 20.80 -2.97
C ASP A 123 4.79 21.77 -2.78
N ASP A 124 3.63 21.28 -2.33
CA ASP A 124 2.43 22.07 -2.05
C ASP A 124 1.55 21.39 -0.99
N GLU A 125 1.76 21.74 0.27
CA GLU A 125 1.02 21.18 1.43
C GLU A 125 -0.48 21.48 1.42
N THR A 126 -0.94 22.39 0.56
CA THR A 126 -2.37 22.66 0.38
C THR A 126 -3.09 21.60 -0.43
N LEU A 127 -2.32 20.71 -1.09
CA LEU A 127 -2.82 19.63 -1.94
C LEU A 127 -2.59 18.26 -1.32
N MET A 128 -3.58 17.40 -1.52
CA MET A 128 -3.46 15.98 -1.16
C MET A 128 -2.54 15.26 -2.15
N ASP A 129 -1.66 14.40 -1.63
CA ASP A 129 -1.07 13.33 -2.43
C ASP A 129 -1.93 12.06 -2.31
N ASP A 130 -2.30 11.64 -1.08
CA ASP A 130 -3.13 10.46 -0.86
C ASP A 130 -3.94 10.55 0.44
N ALA A 131 -5.22 10.15 0.37
CA ALA A 131 -6.14 10.02 1.52
C ALA A 131 -6.77 8.62 1.61
N GLY A 132 -6.07 7.59 1.14
CA GLY A 132 -6.51 6.21 1.04
C GLY A 132 -6.84 5.77 -0.37
N ASP A 133 -6.63 4.51 -0.64
CA ASP A 133 -6.92 3.95 -1.93
C ASP A 133 -8.38 3.53 -2.06
N PHE A 134 -8.89 3.68 -3.27
CA PHE A 134 -10.10 3.07 -3.75
C PHE A 134 -9.81 2.03 -4.82
N TYR A 135 -10.66 1.01 -4.88
CA TYR A 135 -10.65 0.02 -5.97
C TYR A 135 -12.04 -0.10 -6.57
N CYS A 136 -12.16 -0.17 -7.89
CA CYS A 136 -13.44 -0.21 -8.58
C CYS A 136 -13.59 -1.41 -9.52
N ALA A 137 -14.82 -1.69 -9.95
CA ALA A 137 -15.15 -2.83 -10.80
C ALA A 137 -14.46 -2.80 -12.18
N PHE A 138 -13.91 -1.66 -12.61
CA PHE A 138 -13.05 -1.59 -13.81
C PHE A 138 -11.68 -2.25 -13.62
N GLY A 139 -11.36 -2.81 -12.44
CA GLY A 139 -10.04 -3.34 -12.15
C GLY A 139 -8.98 -2.26 -11.89
N TRP A 140 -9.40 -1.08 -11.43
CA TRP A 140 -8.52 0.06 -11.18
C TRP A 140 -8.43 0.40 -9.70
N ALA A 141 -7.20 0.45 -9.19
CA ALA A 141 -6.88 1.16 -7.96
C ALA A 141 -6.62 2.64 -8.27
N PHE A 142 -6.98 3.52 -7.37
CA PHE A 142 -6.70 4.95 -7.46
C PHE A 142 -6.69 5.63 -6.09
N ALA A 143 -5.72 6.53 -5.91
CA ALA A 143 -5.57 7.33 -4.70
C ALA A 143 -6.75 8.31 -4.56
N ARG A 144 -7.31 8.35 -3.37
CA ARG A 144 -8.37 9.30 -3.02
C ARG A 144 -7.77 10.69 -2.80
N GLY A 145 -8.31 11.67 -3.49
CA GLY A 145 -7.99 13.08 -3.25
C GLY A 145 -6.72 13.59 -3.93
N LYS A 146 -6.01 12.78 -4.69
CA LYS A 146 -4.76 13.20 -5.34
C LYS A 146 -4.93 14.51 -6.13
N GLY A 147 -4.13 15.53 -5.77
CA GLY A 147 -4.16 16.86 -6.37
C GLY A 147 -5.39 17.71 -5.98
N ARG A 148 -6.20 17.28 -5.01
CA ARG A 148 -7.34 18.04 -4.49
C ARG A 148 -6.94 18.86 -3.25
N PRO A 149 -7.68 19.94 -2.91
CA PRO A 149 -7.40 20.72 -1.72
C PRO A 149 -7.44 19.89 -0.44
N ALA A 150 -6.40 19.95 0.35
CA ALA A 150 -6.24 19.19 1.61
C ALA A 150 -7.33 19.52 2.64
N SER A 151 -7.90 20.74 2.57
CA SER A 151 -8.99 21.19 3.44
C SER A 151 -10.29 20.40 3.27
N ALA A 152 -10.49 19.73 2.15
CA ALA A 152 -11.66 18.86 1.91
C ALA A 152 -11.54 17.50 2.62
N TYR A 153 -10.36 17.14 3.16
CA TYR A 153 -10.04 15.83 3.73
C TYR A 153 -9.76 15.92 5.23
N MET A 154 -10.74 16.40 6.01
CA MET A 154 -10.61 16.64 7.46
C MET A 154 -11.34 15.60 8.32
N ARG A 155 -12.12 14.70 7.73
CA ARG A 155 -12.93 13.72 8.47
C ARG A 155 -12.39 12.30 8.29
N PRO A 156 -12.32 11.50 9.37
CA PRO A 156 -12.05 10.07 9.25
C PRO A 156 -13.06 9.40 8.33
N ARG A 157 -12.58 8.41 7.59
CA ARG A 157 -13.43 7.65 6.66
C ARG A 157 -12.88 6.25 6.47
N GLU A 158 -13.76 5.28 6.21
CA GLU A 158 -13.34 4.00 5.68
C GLU A 158 -12.84 4.15 4.24
N ILE A 159 -11.76 3.44 3.94
CA ILE A 159 -11.09 3.37 2.63
C ILE A 159 -11.00 1.91 2.20
N PHE A 160 -10.73 1.66 0.92
CA PHE A 160 -10.61 0.29 0.43
C PHE A 160 -9.34 -0.37 0.92
N SER A 161 -8.22 0.32 0.83
CA SER A 161 -6.90 -0.07 1.36
C SER A 161 -6.10 1.15 1.79
N SER A 162 -5.11 0.93 2.63
CA SER A 162 -4.14 1.95 3.02
C SER A 162 -2.90 1.83 2.14
N CYS A 163 -2.45 2.96 1.58
CA CYS A 163 -1.16 3.02 0.92
C CYS A 163 -0.04 2.79 1.93
N ALA A 164 0.83 1.83 1.65
CA ALA A 164 1.94 1.45 2.53
C ALA A 164 3.02 2.54 2.67
N GLY A 165 2.88 3.66 1.96
CA GLY A 165 3.79 4.80 2.05
C GLY A 165 3.73 5.56 3.37
N ALA A 166 2.58 5.54 4.09
CA ALA A 166 2.44 6.13 5.43
C ALA A 166 1.20 5.55 6.13
N ALA A 167 1.30 4.35 6.68
CA ALA A 167 0.18 3.68 7.32
C ALA A 167 0.61 2.77 8.47
N ILE A 168 -0.28 2.61 9.47
CA ILE A 168 -0.14 1.67 10.58
C ILE A 168 -1.01 0.44 10.34
N TYR A 169 -0.50 -0.73 10.71
CA TYR A 169 -1.14 -2.03 10.53
C TYR A 169 -1.18 -2.82 11.82
N SER A 170 -2.29 -3.53 12.07
CA SER A 170 -2.47 -4.43 13.21
C SER A 170 -1.72 -5.73 13.00
N MET A 171 -0.73 -6.02 13.85
CA MET A 171 0.02 -7.28 13.83
C MET A 171 -0.86 -8.50 14.09
N ARG A 172 -1.88 -8.35 14.95
CA ARG A 172 -2.87 -9.41 15.21
C ARG A 172 -3.59 -9.80 13.92
N ILE A 173 -4.10 -8.82 13.17
CA ILE A 173 -4.85 -9.10 11.94
C ILE A 173 -3.92 -9.60 10.83
N LEU A 174 -2.67 -9.08 10.73
CA LEU A 174 -1.65 -9.60 9.82
C LEU A 174 -1.38 -11.10 10.03
N LYS A 175 -1.32 -11.56 11.28
CA LYS A 175 -1.17 -13.00 11.60
C LYS A 175 -2.36 -13.84 11.08
N GLU A 176 -3.57 -13.28 11.08
CA GLU A 176 -4.79 -13.98 10.65
C GLU A 176 -4.94 -14.03 9.12
N ILE A 177 -4.62 -12.93 8.42
CA ILE A 177 -4.82 -12.80 6.97
C ILE A 177 -3.56 -13.13 6.15
N GLY A 178 -2.41 -13.28 6.81
CA GLY A 178 -1.10 -13.45 6.18
C GLY A 178 -0.45 -12.13 5.77
N LEU A 179 0.85 -12.17 5.51
CA LEU A 179 1.67 -11.02 5.15
C LEU A 179 1.39 -10.53 3.71
N PHE A 180 2.16 -9.57 3.23
CA PHE A 180 2.10 -9.10 1.85
C PHE A 180 2.46 -10.25 0.89
N ASP A 181 1.78 -10.32 -0.26
CA ASP A 181 2.05 -11.36 -1.24
C ASP A 181 3.24 -10.99 -2.12
N GLU A 182 4.34 -11.69 -1.96
CA GLU A 182 5.60 -11.41 -2.65
C GLU A 182 5.50 -11.55 -4.18
N ASN A 183 4.47 -12.23 -4.70
CA ASN A 183 4.20 -12.27 -6.13
C ASN A 183 3.87 -10.90 -6.73
N HIS A 184 3.41 -9.94 -5.94
CA HIS A 184 3.23 -8.56 -6.40
C HIS A 184 4.56 -7.88 -6.71
N PHE A 185 5.61 -8.17 -5.98
CA PHE A 185 6.91 -7.52 -6.03
C PHE A 185 6.83 -6.03 -5.65
N ALA A 186 6.06 -5.25 -6.39
CA ALA A 186 5.72 -3.86 -6.13
C ALA A 186 4.43 -3.48 -6.88
N TYR A 187 3.64 -2.57 -6.32
CA TYR A 187 2.34 -2.04 -6.74
C TYR A 187 1.16 -3.02 -6.57
N LEU A 188 0.07 -2.53 -6.02
CA LEU A 188 -1.18 -3.21 -5.69
C LEU A 188 -1.07 -4.25 -4.56
N GLU A 189 0.06 -4.41 -3.91
CA GLU A 189 0.25 -5.25 -2.72
C GLU A 189 -0.53 -4.72 -1.52
N ASP A 190 -0.61 -3.40 -1.38
CA ASP A 190 -1.40 -2.70 -0.38
C ASP A 190 -2.91 -2.87 -0.62
N THR A 191 -3.32 -2.81 -1.87
CA THR A 191 -4.70 -3.11 -2.25
C THR A 191 -5.04 -4.58 -1.99
N ASP A 192 -4.13 -5.51 -2.26
CA ASP A 192 -4.30 -6.94 -1.98
C ASP A 192 -4.52 -7.20 -0.49
N ILE A 193 -3.63 -6.71 0.36
CA ILE A 193 -3.70 -6.98 1.80
C ILE A 193 -4.92 -6.30 2.44
N GLY A 194 -5.25 -5.08 2.02
CA GLY A 194 -6.46 -4.37 2.42
C GLY A 194 -7.74 -5.10 2.01
N TRP A 195 -7.75 -5.71 0.81
CA TRP A 195 -8.88 -6.52 0.35
C TRP A 195 -9.05 -7.79 1.18
N ARG A 196 -7.96 -8.52 1.45
CA ARG A 196 -7.99 -9.73 2.30
C ARG A 196 -8.54 -9.43 3.71
N ALA A 197 -8.13 -8.31 4.30
CA ALA A 197 -8.68 -7.85 5.57
C ALA A 197 -10.19 -7.60 5.48
N ARG A 198 -10.67 -6.94 4.43
CA ARG A 198 -12.09 -6.66 4.21
C ARG A 198 -12.94 -7.92 4.01
N ILE A 199 -12.41 -8.94 3.34
CA ILE A 199 -13.06 -10.26 3.22
C ILE A 199 -13.29 -10.88 4.61
N ARG A 200 -12.42 -10.62 5.57
CA ARG A 200 -12.54 -11.08 6.97
C ARG A 200 -13.40 -10.16 7.86
N GLY A 201 -14.01 -9.11 7.29
CA GLY A 201 -14.83 -8.16 8.03
C GLY A 201 -14.05 -7.05 8.72
N CYS A 202 -12.74 -7.00 8.52
CA CYS A 202 -11.92 -5.88 8.99
C CYS A 202 -12.10 -4.64 8.11
N VAL A 203 -11.70 -3.49 8.62
CA VAL A 203 -11.81 -2.20 7.90
C VAL A 203 -10.46 -1.51 7.82
N ASN A 204 -10.25 -0.75 6.75
CA ASN A 204 -9.16 0.18 6.58
C ASN A 204 -9.70 1.60 6.75
N VAL A 205 -8.98 2.49 7.43
CA VAL A 205 -9.47 3.83 7.73
C VAL A 205 -8.47 4.92 7.34
N PHE A 206 -8.99 6.07 6.99
CA PHE A 206 -8.21 7.29 6.81
C PHE A 206 -8.14 8.07 8.12
N ALA A 207 -6.92 8.44 8.54
CA ALA A 207 -6.60 9.17 9.76
C ALA A 207 -6.20 10.63 9.41
N PRO A 208 -7.14 11.58 9.29
CA PRO A 208 -6.88 12.93 8.77
C PRO A 208 -5.99 13.79 9.66
N ARG A 209 -5.75 13.39 10.91
CA ARG A 209 -4.88 14.12 11.84
C ARG A 209 -3.45 13.61 11.87
N ALA A 210 -3.21 12.39 11.44
CA ALA A 210 -1.87 11.90 11.18
C ALA A 210 -1.42 12.46 9.84
N LYS A 211 -0.48 13.40 9.81
CA LYS A 211 -0.07 14.07 8.58
C LYS A 211 1.38 13.76 8.25
N VAL A 212 1.63 13.65 6.96
CA VAL A 212 2.96 13.44 6.41
C VAL A 212 3.07 14.16 5.07
N LEU A 213 4.21 14.81 4.84
CA LEU A 213 4.59 15.33 3.54
C LEU A 213 5.27 14.22 2.75
N HIS A 214 5.01 14.14 1.45
CA HIS A 214 5.54 13.10 0.58
C HIS A 214 6.04 13.71 -0.73
N VAL A 215 7.26 13.38 -1.13
CA VAL A 215 7.85 13.89 -2.38
C VAL A 215 7.08 13.35 -3.58
N GLY A 216 6.67 12.10 -3.51
CA GLY A 216 5.87 11.45 -4.55
C GLY A 216 6.61 11.20 -5.85
N SER A 217 6.74 9.94 -6.24
CA SER A 217 7.42 9.50 -7.47
C SER A 217 8.92 9.86 -7.57
N ALA A 218 9.58 10.22 -6.46
CA ALA A 218 11.01 10.50 -6.43
C ALA A 218 11.82 9.29 -6.94
N THR A 219 11.52 8.11 -6.40
CA THR A 219 12.19 6.83 -6.73
C THR A 219 11.93 6.37 -8.17
N SER A 220 10.82 6.76 -8.79
CA SER A 220 10.42 6.25 -10.12
C SER A 220 10.67 7.23 -11.28
N GLY A 221 11.14 8.44 -10.99
CA GLY A 221 11.56 9.46 -11.97
C GLY A 221 10.48 9.98 -12.92
N SER A 222 9.36 9.28 -13.07
CA SER A 222 8.24 9.71 -13.90
C SER A 222 6.92 9.07 -13.45
N VAL A 223 5.80 9.73 -13.79
CA VAL A 223 4.45 9.22 -13.51
C VAL A 223 4.23 7.87 -14.18
N TYR A 224 4.75 7.67 -15.39
CA TYR A 224 4.70 6.41 -16.13
C TYR A 224 6.10 6.03 -16.62
N ASN A 225 6.54 4.82 -16.29
CA ASN A 225 7.75 4.20 -16.80
C ASN A 225 7.49 2.72 -17.07
N LEU A 226 8.43 2.06 -17.74
CA LEU A 226 8.37 0.65 -18.13
C LEU A 226 8.05 -0.26 -16.95
N PHE A 227 8.80 -0.11 -15.84
CA PHE A 227 8.66 -0.92 -14.63
C PHE A 227 7.26 -0.80 -14.01
N LYS A 228 6.78 0.45 -13.88
CA LYS A 228 5.45 0.75 -13.33
C LYS A 228 4.33 0.15 -14.17
N VAL A 229 4.39 0.35 -15.51
CA VAL A 229 3.35 -0.13 -16.43
C VAL A 229 3.30 -1.66 -16.45
N LEU A 230 4.45 -2.35 -16.56
CA LEU A 230 4.52 -3.81 -16.55
C LEU A 230 3.98 -4.41 -15.25
N ASN A 231 4.44 -3.90 -14.09
CA ASN A 231 4.04 -4.47 -12.81
C ASN A 231 2.58 -4.16 -12.47
N THR A 232 2.11 -2.93 -12.68
CA THR A 232 0.70 -2.59 -12.39
C THR A 232 -0.27 -3.34 -13.28
N SER A 233 0.02 -3.52 -14.57
CA SER A 233 -0.87 -4.28 -15.46
C SER A 233 -0.86 -5.78 -15.12
N ARG A 234 0.30 -6.37 -14.84
CA ARG A 234 0.44 -7.75 -14.35
C ARG A 234 -0.35 -7.97 -13.07
N ASN A 235 -0.10 -7.12 -12.08
CA ASN A 235 -0.71 -7.22 -10.77
C ASN A 235 -2.21 -6.95 -10.78
N SER A 236 -2.73 -6.13 -11.73
CA SER A 236 -4.16 -5.89 -11.86
C SER A 236 -4.94 -7.18 -12.20
N ILE A 237 -4.42 -8.03 -13.09
CA ILE A 237 -5.02 -9.33 -13.41
C ILE A 237 -4.91 -10.28 -12.20
N TYR A 238 -3.73 -10.33 -11.60
CA TYR A 238 -3.48 -11.21 -10.46
C TYR A 238 -4.34 -10.85 -9.24
N LEU A 239 -4.50 -9.58 -8.93
CA LEU A 239 -5.33 -9.08 -7.83
C LEU A 239 -6.80 -9.51 -7.98
N VAL A 240 -7.37 -9.37 -9.17
CA VAL A 240 -8.74 -9.82 -9.49
C VAL A 240 -8.85 -11.33 -9.28
N TYR A 241 -7.95 -12.10 -9.89
CA TYR A 241 -7.95 -13.56 -9.75
C TYR A 241 -7.85 -14.01 -8.30
N LYS A 242 -6.94 -13.39 -7.54
CA LYS A 242 -6.62 -13.78 -6.17
C LYS A 242 -7.77 -13.52 -5.20
N ASN A 243 -8.40 -12.35 -5.27
CA ASN A 243 -9.30 -11.87 -4.23
C ASN A 243 -10.79 -11.98 -4.58
N MET A 244 -11.16 -11.98 -5.87
CA MET A 244 -12.56 -12.15 -6.26
C MET A 244 -12.96 -13.62 -6.34
N PRO A 245 -14.05 -14.04 -5.68
CA PRO A 245 -14.70 -15.31 -5.97
C PRO A 245 -15.18 -15.37 -7.42
N ALA A 246 -15.30 -16.58 -7.98
CA ALA A 246 -15.69 -16.76 -9.38
C ALA A 246 -16.99 -16.03 -9.76
N GLY A 247 -18.00 -16.05 -8.87
CA GLY A 247 -19.26 -15.32 -9.08
C GLY A 247 -19.07 -13.80 -9.21
N GLN A 248 -18.18 -13.22 -8.38
CA GLN A 248 -17.86 -11.79 -8.52
C GLN A 248 -17.08 -11.47 -9.79
N ILE A 249 -16.18 -12.36 -10.22
CA ILE A 249 -15.46 -12.18 -11.50
C ILE A 249 -16.47 -12.19 -12.66
N ILE A 250 -17.39 -13.14 -12.71
CA ILE A 250 -18.43 -13.23 -13.74
C ILE A 250 -19.31 -11.97 -13.73
N LEU A 251 -19.76 -11.55 -12.55
CA LEU A 251 -20.61 -10.37 -12.36
C LEU A 251 -19.92 -9.08 -12.84
N ASN A 252 -18.63 -8.95 -12.60
CA ASN A 252 -17.85 -7.77 -12.96
C ASN A 252 -17.16 -7.89 -14.35
N LEU A 253 -17.31 -9.01 -15.05
CA LEU A 253 -16.60 -9.24 -16.31
C LEU A 253 -16.77 -8.11 -17.34
N PRO A 254 -17.99 -7.58 -17.59
CA PRO A 254 -18.17 -6.47 -18.52
C PRO A 254 -17.40 -5.21 -18.11
N PHE A 255 -17.40 -4.89 -16.81
CA PHE A 255 -16.66 -3.75 -16.25
C PHE A 255 -15.14 -3.95 -16.35
N LEU A 256 -14.65 -5.15 -16.05
CA LEU A 256 -13.24 -5.50 -16.16
C LEU A 256 -12.75 -5.38 -17.60
N VAL A 257 -13.49 -5.96 -18.57
CA VAL A 257 -13.16 -5.87 -19.98
C VAL A 257 -13.11 -4.41 -20.42
N PHE A 258 -14.13 -3.63 -20.09
CA PHE A 258 -14.14 -2.19 -20.37
C PHE A 258 -12.92 -1.48 -19.77
N GLY A 259 -12.66 -1.68 -18.48
CA GLY A 259 -11.59 -1.01 -17.76
C GLY A 259 -10.19 -1.34 -18.31
N PHE A 260 -9.91 -2.61 -18.60
CA PHE A 260 -8.64 -3.02 -19.20
C PHE A 260 -8.49 -2.52 -20.64
N THR A 261 -9.58 -2.47 -21.43
CA THR A 261 -9.56 -1.92 -22.79
C THR A 261 -9.25 -0.42 -22.76
N VAL A 262 -9.92 0.35 -21.90
CA VAL A 262 -9.65 1.80 -21.74
C VAL A 262 -8.19 2.04 -21.38
N LYS A 263 -7.64 1.27 -20.43
CA LYS A 263 -6.21 1.38 -20.07
C LYS A 263 -5.29 0.97 -21.22
N ALA A 264 -5.63 -0.05 -22.01
CA ALA A 264 -4.84 -0.46 -23.16
C ALA A 264 -4.75 0.68 -24.21
N VAL A 265 -5.89 1.31 -24.52
CA VAL A 265 -5.92 2.48 -25.43
C VAL A 265 -5.13 3.66 -24.83
N PHE A 266 -5.29 3.93 -23.54
CA PHE A 266 -4.57 5.00 -22.86
C PHE A 266 -3.05 4.79 -22.91
N PHE A 267 -2.57 3.60 -22.58
CA PHE A 267 -1.13 3.30 -22.60
C PHE A 267 -0.58 3.21 -24.01
N ALA A 268 -1.38 2.76 -25.01
CA ALA A 268 -0.99 2.83 -26.40
C ALA A 268 -0.73 4.29 -26.85
N LYS A 269 -1.61 5.23 -26.48
CA LYS A 269 -1.43 6.67 -26.75
C LYS A 269 -0.23 7.28 -26.01
N LYS A 270 0.19 6.69 -24.87
CA LYS A 270 1.37 7.12 -24.10
C LYS A 270 2.67 6.43 -24.53
N GLY A 271 2.65 5.57 -25.53
CA GLY A 271 3.83 4.83 -26.02
C GLY A 271 4.16 3.56 -25.23
N PHE A 272 3.30 3.13 -24.30
CA PHE A 272 3.49 1.94 -23.45
C PHE A 272 2.48 0.81 -23.75
N GLY A 273 1.89 0.79 -24.92
CA GLY A 273 0.84 -0.18 -25.25
C GLY A 273 1.32 -1.63 -25.24
N LYS A 274 2.53 -1.89 -25.79
CA LYS A 274 3.15 -3.21 -25.81
C LYS A 274 3.44 -3.70 -24.37
N GLU A 275 3.99 -2.85 -23.55
CA GLU A 275 4.35 -3.14 -22.16
C GLU A 275 3.09 -3.44 -21.33
N TYR A 276 2.03 -2.66 -21.52
CA TYR A 276 0.76 -2.89 -20.83
C TYR A 276 0.17 -4.25 -21.20
N LEU A 277 0.10 -4.60 -22.49
CA LEU A 277 -0.40 -5.91 -22.95
C LEU A 277 0.49 -7.06 -22.47
N THR A 278 1.81 -6.88 -22.51
CA THR A 278 2.78 -7.86 -21.95
C THR A 278 2.53 -8.08 -20.46
N GLY A 279 2.30 -7.00 -19.71
CA GLY A 279 1.95 -7.09 -18.31
C GLY A 279 0.65 -7.87 -18.07
N LEU A 280 -0.42 -7.63 -18.84
CA LEU A 280 -1.67 -8.41 -18.73
C LEU A 280 -1.43 -9.91 -18.95
N VAL A 281 -0.67 -10.28 -20.01
CA VAL A 281 -0.32 -11.68 -20.29
C VAL A 281 0.48 -12.29 -19.13
N ASN A 282 1.45 -11.57 -18.60
CA ASN A 282 2.22 -12.00 -17.42
C ASN A 282 1.35 -12.14 -16.18
N GLY A 283 0.28 -11.34 -16.06
CA GLY A 283 -0.72 -11.46 -15.00
C GLY A 283 -1.43 -12.82 -15.03
N PHE A 284 -1.81 -13.34 -16.21
CA PHE A 284 -2.39 -14.69 -16.32
C PHE A 284 -1.38 -15.78 -15.94
N LYS A 285 -0.09 -15.63 -16.30
CA LYS A 285 0.97 -16.55 -15.84
C LYS A 285 1.10 -16.50 -14.32
N MET A 286 1.03 -15.30 -13.73
CA MET A 286 1.06 -15.11 -12.28
C MET A 286 -0.13 -15.77 -11.58
N CYS A 287 -1.33 -15.75 -12.18
CA CYS A 287 -2.48 -16.46 -11.64
C CYS A 287 -2.24 -17.97 -11.53
N ARG A 288 -1.54 -18.56 -12.52
CA ARG A 288 -1.15 -19.98 -12.48
C ARG A 288 -0.16 -20.22 -11.33
N LYS A 289 0.91 -19.44 -11.25
CA LYS A 289 1.88 -19.50 -10.15
C LYS A 289 1.20 -19.36 -8.78
N GLY A 290 0.37 -18.35 -8.60
CA GLY A 290 -0.36 -18.12 -7.35
C GLY A 290 -1.34 -19.26 -7.00
N ARG A 291 -1.87 -19.99 -7.99
CA ARG A 291 -2.65 -21.20 -7.74
C ARG A 291 -1.77 -22.33 -7.21
N GLU A 292 -0.64 -22.56 -7.85
CA GLU A 292 0.32 -23.60 -7.45
C GLU A 292 0.87 -23.35 -6.03
N GLU A 293 1.04 -22.10 -5.65
CA GLU A 293 1.49 -21.68 -4.31
C GLU A 293 0.35 -21.55 -3.28
N GLY A 294 -0.89 -21.85 -3.63
CA GLY A 294 -2.03 -21.72 -2.72
C GLY A 294 -2.37 -20.27 -2.29
N LYS A 295 -1.97 -19.27 -3.08
CA LYS A 295 -2.15 -17.85 -2.74
C LYS A 295 -3.56 -17.31 -3.02
N LYS A 296 -4.38 -18.04 -3.77
CA LYS A 296 -5.77 -17.61 -4.03
C LYS A 296 -6.58 -17.62 -2.75
N VAL A 297 -7.28 -16.52 -2.48
CA VAL A 297 -8.24 -16.45 -1.37
C VAL A 297 -9.40 -17.41 -1.67
N LEU A 298 -9.56 -18.41 -0.81
CA LEU A 298 -10.65 -19.36 -0.96
C LEU A 298 -11.98 -18.73 -0.54
N TYR A 299 -13.02 -18.99 -1.32
CA TYR A 299 -14.36 -18.54 -0.97
C TYR A 299 -14.83 -19.22 0.31
N ASP A 300 -15.35 -18.43 1.23
CA ASP A 300 -15.97 -18.90 2.47
C ASP A 300 -17.35 -18.24 2.59
N SER A 301 -18.40 -19.07 2.63
CA SER A 301 -19.78 -18.59 2.71
C SER A 301 -20.08 -17.77 3.98
N ARG A 302 -19.31 -17.98 5.05
CA ARG A 302 -19.42 -17.17 6.28
C ARG A 302 -19.08 -15.70 6.05
N ASN A 303 -18.29 -15.41 5.03
CA ASN A 303 -17.88 -14.05 4.63
C ASN A 303 -18.83 -13.43 3.56
N LEU A 304 -19.96 -14.06 3.25
CA LEU A 304 -20.88 -13.57 2.22
C LEU A 304 -21.31 -12.11 2.40
N PRO A 305 -21.65 -11.61 3.61
CA PRO A 305 -21.97 -10.21 3.82
C PRO A 305 -20.82 -9.26 3.44
N HIS A 306 -19.59 -9.67 3.70
CA HIS A 306 -18.38 -8.87 3.38
C HIS A 306 -18.13 -8.85 1.87
N TYR A 307 -18.28 -9.97 1.17
CA TYR A 307 -18.22 -10.00 -0.30
C TYR A 307 -19.29 -9.11 -0.93
N PHE A 308 -20.52 -9.11 -0.39
CA PHE A 308 -21.59 -8.24 -0.86
C PHE A 308 -21.26 -6.76 -0.64
N ARG A 309 -20.77 -6.40 0.55
CA ARG A 309 -20.32 -5.04 0.86
C ARG A 309 -19.20 -4.58 -0.07
N ILE A 310 -18.19 -5.42 -0.31
CA ILE A 310 -17.10 -5.14 -1.26
C ILE A 310 -17.70 -4.93 -2.66
N GLN A 311 -18.63 -5.78 -3.10
CA GLN A 311 -19.25 -5.65 -4.42
C GLN A 311 -19.96 -4.31 -4.61
N CYS A 312 -20.76 -3.90 -3.64
CA CYS A 312 -21.42 -2.59 -3.67
C CYS A 312 -20.39 -1.45 -3.76
N GLU A 313 -19.32 -1.55 -2.99
CA GLU A 313 -18.26 -0.54 -3.00
C GLU A 313 -17.51 -0.49 -4.34
N LEU A 314 -17.23 -1.63 -4.97
CA LEU A 314 -16.62 -1.69 -6.31
C LEU A 314 -17.43 -0.88 -7.33
N TRP A 315 -18.75 -0.99 -7.31
CA TRP A 315 -19.64 -0.25 -8.21
C TRP A 315 -19.73 1.24 -7.86
N VAL A 316 -19.86 1.57 -6.57
CA VAL A 316 -19.86 2.97 -6.11
C VAL A 316 -18.53 3.65 -6.48
N ASN A 317 -17.41 2.93 -6.38
CA ASN A 317 -16.11 3.47 -6.75
C ASN A 317 -15.94 3.69 -8.26
N CYS A 318 -16.69 2.96 -9.12
CA CYS A 318 -16.77 3.29 -10.54
C CYS A 318 -17.35 4.71 -10.73
N LEU A 319 -18.44 5.02 -10.04
CA LEU A 319 -19.05 6.36 -10.10
C LEU A 319 -18.08 7.43 -9.55
N ARG A 320 -17.45 7.17 -8.40
CA ARG A 320 -16.43 8.08 -7.83
C ARG A 320 -15.27 8.34 -8.78
N ARG A 321 -14.86 7.33 -9.55
CA ARG A 321 -13.78 7.48 -10.52
C ARG A 321 -14.17 8.26 -11.76
N LEU A 322 -15.44 8.23 -12.16
CA LEU A 322 -15.94 8.94 -13.34
C LEU A 322 -16.31 10.40 -13.03
N ILE A 323 -16.71 10.69 -11.80
CA ILE A 323 -17.16 12.03 -11.40
C ILE A 323 -15.97 12.89 -10.92
N GLY A 324 -14.86 12.29 -10.55
CA GLY A 324 -13.70 13.05 -10.11
C GLY A 324 -12.80 12.44 -9.13
#